data_21e4b6ff2507d95d87922048a43d2821
#
_entry.id   21e4b6ff2507d95d87922048a43d2821
#
_cell.length_a   1.000
_cell.length_b   1.000
_cell.length_c   1.000
_cell.angle_alpha   90.00
_cell.angle_beta   90.00
_cell.angle_gamma   90.00
#
_symmetry.space_group_name_H-M   'P 1'
#
loop_
_entity.id
_entity.type
_entity.pdbx_description
1 polymer ?
#
loop_
_entity_poly.entity_id
_entity_poly.type
_entity_poly.pdbx_seq_one_letter_code
_entity_poly.pdbx_strand_id
1 'polypeptide(L)' 'MEGLKIDRTKLKTVENYAKAFGISKPTVYKRLESGILKKVVIDGVTFVQL' A
#
# COMPACT_ATOMS: atom_id res chain seq x y z
N MET A 1 -16.60 5.00 -16.43
CA MET A 1 -15.99 5.39 -16.49
C MET A 1 -15.07 5.37 -16.05
N GLU A 2 -14.52 5.47 -16.15
CA GLU A 2 -13.62 5.45 -15.81
C GLU A 2 -12.96 6.42 -15.42
N GLY A 3 -13.25 7.24 -14.82
CA GLY A 3 -12.60 8.40 -14.45
C GLY A 3 -11.41 8.13 -13.64
N LEU A 4 -11.53 7.44 -12.61
CA LEU A 4 -10.37 7.08 -11.81
C LEU A 4 -9.73 5.84 -12.32
N LYS A 5 -8.43 5.87 -12.34
CA LYS A 5 -7.66 4.74 -12.80
C LYS A 5 -7.02 3.99 -11.66
N ILE A 6 -7.71 3.86 -10.57
CA ILE A 6 -7.19 3.11 -9.45
C ILE A 6 -7.33 1.64 -9.74
N ASP A 7 -6.21 0.97 -9.85
CA ASP A 7 -6.19 -0.45 -10.10
C ASP A 7 -6.12 -1.16 -8.76
N ARG A 8 -7.25 -1.69 -8.33
CA ARG A 8 -7.33 -2.33 -7.03
C ARG A 8 -6.43 -3.55 -6.91
N THR A 9 -6.12 -4.17 -8.04
CA THR A 9 -5.25 -5.33 -7.98
C THR A 9 -3.83 -4.95 -7.63
N LYS A 10 -3.50 -3.66 -7.76
CA LYS A 10 -2.17 -3.17 -7.42
C LYS A 10 -2.13 -2.45 -6.10
N LEU A 11 -3.23 -2.46 -5.37
CA LEU A 11 -3.28 -1.85 -4.05
C LEU A 11 -3.45 -2.95 -3.01
N LYS A 12 -2.65 -2.87 -1.96
CA LYS A 12 -2.77 -3.77 -0.83
C LYS A 12 -2.76 -2.95 0.45
N THR A 13 -3.53 -3.40 1.43
CA THR A 13 -3.41 -2.78 2.75
C THR A 13 -2.03 -3.08 3.30
N VAL A 14 -1.62 -2.30 4.30
CA VAL A 14 -0.33 -2.54 4.94
C VAL A 14 -0.26 -3.96 5.46
N GLU A 15 -1.34 -4.43 6.07
CA GLU A 15 -1.36 -5.77 6.62
C GLU A 15 -1.21 -6.83 5.53
N ASN A 16 -1.96 -6.70 4.45
CA ASN A 16 -1.88 -7.67 3.37
C ASN A 16 -0.54 -7.64 2.68
N TYR A 17 0.02 -6.46 2.52
CA TYR A 17 1.34 -6.32 1.91
C TYR A 17 2.38 -7.04 2.77
N ALA A 18 2.32 -6.82 4.08
CA ALA A 18 3.26 -7.45 4.98
C ALA A 18 3.19 -8.97 4.90
N LYS A 19 1.97 -9.51 4.85
CA LYS A 19 1.79 -10.96 4.73
C LYS A 19 2.30 -11.49 3.40
N ALA A 20 2.01 -10.78 2.33
CA ALA A 20 2.40 -11.23 0.99
C ALA A 20 3.91 -11.28 0.84
N PHE A 21 4.62 -10.38 1.49
CA PHE A 21 6.07 -10.28 1.33
C PHE A 21 6.84 -10.81 2.52
N GLY A 22 6.13 -11.35 3.52
CA GLY A 22 6.79 -11.95 4.66
C GLY A 22 7.57 -10.97 5.52
N ILE A 23 7.10 -9.75 5.63
CA ILE A 23 7.74 -8.72 6.46
C ILE A 23 6.75 -8.21 7.49
N SER A 24 7.25 -7.49 8.48
CA SER A 24 6.41 -6.95 9.54
C SER A 24 5.77 -5.64 9.10
N LYS A 25 4.66 -5.28 9.78
CA LYS A 25 4.01 -4.00 9.51
C LYS A 25 4.93 -2.81 9.72
N PRO A 26 5.70 -2.75 10.82
CA PRO A 26 6.64 -1.63 10.99
C PRO A 26 7.60 -1.50 9.83
N THR A 27 8.03 -2.62 9.26
CA THR A 27 8.92 -2.56 8.10
C THR A 27 8.23 -1.93 6.90
N VAL A 28 6.94 -2.24 6.70
CA VAL A 28 6.18 -1.63 5.61
C VAL A 28 6.10 -0.12 5.81
N TYR A 29 5.76 0.32 7.02
CA TYR A 29 5.66 1.75 7.30
C TYR A 29 7.00 2.45 7.10
N LYS A 30 8.07 1.81 7.51
CA LYS A 30 9.39 2.39 7.34
C LYS A 30 9.70 2.60 5.86
N ARG A 31 9.36 1.64 5.03
CA ARG A 31 9.59 1.75 3.60
C ARG A 31 8.69 2.80 2.96
N LEU A 32 7.49 2.96 3.47
CA LEU A 32 6.60 4.00 2.98
C LEU A 32 7.17 5.38 3.31
N GLU A 33 7.72 5.54 4.52
CA GLU A 33 8.31 6.81 4.92
C GLU A 33 9.54 7.15 4.11
N SER A 34 10.33 6.15 3.77
CA SER A 34 11.56 6.40 3.02
C SER A 34 11.31 6.61 1.53
N GLY A 35 10.08 6.39 1.08
CA GLY A 35 9.75 6.58 -0.32
C GLY A 35 10.03 5.38 -1.20
N ILE A 36 10.47 4.27 -0.62
CA ILE A 36 10.69 3.04 -1.39
C ILE A 36 9.38 2.51 -1.92
N LEU A 37 8.31 2.63 -1.13
CA LEU A 37 6.98 2.19 -1.53
C LEU A 37 6.09 3.41 -1.68
N LYS A 38 5.11 3.30 -2.58
CA LYS A 38 4.14 4.36 -2.77
C LYS A 38 2.94 4.14 -1.86
N LYS A 39 2.51 5.22 -1.24
CA LYS A 39 1.38 5.20 -0.33
C LYS A 39 0.17 5.83 -1.00
N VAL A 40 -0.97 5.18 -0.85
CA VAL A 40 -2.25 5.73 -1.30
C VAL A 40 -3.19 5.69 -0.11
N VAL A 41 -3.79 6.83 0.19
CA VAL A 41 -4.73 6.92 1.31
C VAL A 41 -6.13 7.11 0.74
N ILE A 42 -7.03 6.20 1.09
CA ILE A 42 -8.42 6.26 0.65
C ILE A 42 -9.29 6.12 1.89
N ASP A 43 -10.13 7.13 2.13
CA ASP A 43 -11.05 7.12 3.29
C ASP A 43 -10.30 6.88 4.60
N GLY A 44 -9.13 7.48 4.74
CA GLY A 44 -8.35 7.33 5.95
C GLY A 44 -7.62 6.02 6.08
N VAL A 45 -7.71 5.16 5.08
CA VAL A 45 -7.04 3.87 5.09
C VAL A 45 -5.81 3.94 4.20
N THR A 46 -4.68 3.51 4.72
CA THR A 46 -3.42 3.53 3.99
C THR A 46 -3.26 2.24 3.19
N PHE A 47 -3.01 2.40 1.89
CA PHE A 47 -2.73 1.29 1.00
C PHE A 47 -1.33 1.43 0.44
N VAL A 48 -0.75 0.31 0.09
CA VAL A 48 0.54 0.28 -0.59
C VAL A 48 0.28 -0.01 -2.06
N GLN A 49 0.83 0.81 -2.92
CA GLN A 49 0.70 0.61 -4.36
C GLN A 49 1.87 -0.23 -4.86
N LEU A 50 1.54 -1.30 -5.54
CA LEU A 50 2.55 -2.20 -6.12
C LEU A 50 3.11 -1.69 -7.43
#